data_357ee90ddcbcb1d7503c2c30954bb5ad
#
_entry.id   357ee90ddcbcb1d7503c2c30954bb5ad
#
_cell.length_a   1.000
_cell.length_b   1.000
_cell.length_c   1.000
_cell.angle_alpha   90.00
_cell.angle_beta   90.00
_cell.angle_gamma   90.00
#
_symmetry.space_group_name_H-M   'P 1'
#
loop_
_entity.id
_entity.type
_entity.pdbx_description
1 polymer ?
#
loop_
_entity_poly.entity_id
_entity_poly.type
_entity_poly.pdbx_seq_one_letter_code
_entity_poly.pdbx_strand_id
1 'polypeptide(L)'
;MPKMKLVVVGNGMAGARAVEEVLARGGADQFDIAMFGDEPYGNYNRIMLSNILSGAQDASEIFINPLSWYGENGIKLHAGARVTEIDRAARVVISENGTREDYDKLLIATGSRSFIPHMAGLNTAEGKIKPGIFGFRTIDDCNGIIAMAKRSQRAAVIGGGLLGLEAARGLINHDCEVHVVHLAGHLMEMQLDGTGGAILKSSMETMGIHVHLRKLTVGILGDDNVTGLTFKDGSTLDCDMVVVAAGIKPNAEIGLRCGLTVERAIVVDNHMRSVDDRNVYAVGECAQHRGRVYGLVAPLWEQAKVFAEHITSRNPDAAYHGSKLATKLKVMGVELASMGITEPAEDRDEIIQFTEPKKGTYKKLIVRDGRLVGGILMGDISKAAYLMQCFDRDAPLPDERLSLMFDIGTPSQKITIDEMPAGMQVCNCNGVTKSAIAACVSSGKRSTKAVMDATRAGKGCGSCKTLVGELVEWLCGGEVEEDPSVHYYVPTIPLRKPDLAKAIREQNLKSVSAVFKALAGGVEDAPSKPALASLLITLWHKD
;
A
#
# COMPACT_ATOMS: atom_id res chain seq x y z
N MET A 1 27.19 -23.25 -16.30
CA MET A 1 26.56 -24.18 -15.35
C MET A 1 25.05 -24.11 -15.59
N PRO A 2 24.29 -25.18 -15.38
CA PRO A 2 22.83 -25.07 -15.44
C PRO A 2 22.37 -24.05 -14.38
N LYS A 3 21.31 -23.29 -14.69
CA LYS A 3 20.71 -22.36 -13.74
C LYS A 3 20.08 -23.12 -12.58
N MET A 4 20.11 -22.52 -11.39
CA MET A 4 19.38 -23.03 -10.23
C MET A 4 17.89 -22.71 -10.37
N LYS A 5 17.04 -23.56 -9.83
CA LYS A 5 15.59 -23.31 -9.80
C LYS A 5 15.21 -22.50 -8.56
N LEU A 6 14.71 -21.28 -8.77
CA LEU A 6 14.12 -20.45 -7.73
C LEU A 6 12.60 -20.52 -7.82
N VAL A 7 11.96 -21.10 -6.81
CA VAL A 7 10.49 -21.09 -6.69
C VAL A 7 10.06 -20.04 -5.67
N VAL A 8 9.07 -19.22 -6.03
CA VAL A 8 8.50 -18.19 -5.17
C VAL A 8 7.02 -18.50 -4.93
N VAL A 9 6.65 -18.66 -3.67
CA VAL A 9 5.26 -18.90 -3.25
C VAL A 9 4.65 -17.60 -2.74
N GLY A 10 3.84 -16.97 -3.58
CA GLY A 10 3.19 -15.70 -3.33
C GLY A 10 3.61 -14.62 -4.31
N ASN A 11 2.64 -14.14 -5.10
CA ASN A 11 2.79 -13.07 -6.09
C ASN A 11 2.29 -11.70 -5.56
N GLY A 12 2.33 -11.50 -4.26
CA GLY A 12 2.03 -10.22 -3.62
C GLY A 12 3.19 -9.24 -3.71
N MET A 13 3.05 -8.08 -3.03
CA MET A 13 4.04 -6.99 -3.09
C MET A 13 5.45 -7.47 -2.68
N ALA A 14 5.58 -8.29 -1.63
CA ALA A 14 6.90 -8.76 -1.18
C ALA A 14 7.53 -9.77 -2.15
N GLY A 15 6.76 -10.75 -2.64
CA GLY A 15 7.26 -11.78 -3.55
C GLY A 15 7.68 -11.23 -4.91
N ALA A 16 6.84 -10.40 -5.53
CA ALA A 16 7.17 -9.76 -6.80
C ALA A 16 8.37 -8.81 -6.65
N ARG A 17 8.44 -8.01 -5.58
CA ARG A 17 9.59 -7.16 -5.31
C ARG A 17 10.87 -7.96 -5.13
N ALA A 18 10.83 -9.08 -4.42
CA ALA A 18 11.99 -9.94 -4.25
C ALA A 18 12.53 -10.44 -5.60
N VAL A 19 11.64 -10.80 -6.52
CA VAL A 19 12.02 -11.20 -7.89
C VAL A 19 12.58 -10.01 -8.68
N GLU A 20 11.96 -8.84 -8.64
CA GLU A 20 12.51 -7.62 -9.26
C GLU A 20 13.94 -7.33 -8.76
N GLU A 21 14.18 -7.43 -7.45
CA GLU A 21 15.50 -7.21 -6.86
C GLU A 21 16.52 -8.29 -7.28
N VAL A 22 16.09 -9.55 -7.45
CA VAL A 22 16.93 -10.64 -7.98
C VAL A 22 17.30 -10.35 -9.43
N LEU A 23 16.33 -10.00 -10.29
CA LEU A 23 16.58 -9.65 -11.70
C LEU A 23 17.54 -8.47 -11.84
N ALA A 24 17.35 -7.42 -11.05
CA ALA A 24 18.19 -6.22 -11.05
C ALA A 24 19.67 -6.52 -10.68
N ARG A 25 19.93 -7.66 -10.05
CA ARG A 25 21.26 -8.14 -9.66
C ARG A 25 21.84 -9.21 -10.59
N GLY A 26 21.26 -9.40 -11.76
CA GLY A 26 21.69 -10.40 -12.74
C GLY A 26 21.23 -11.82 -12.38
N GLY A 27 20.17 -11.94 -11.59
CA GLY A 27 19.60 -13.24 -11.20
C GLY A 27 18.99 -14.01 -12.36
N ALA A 28 18.63 -13.34 -13.46
CA ALA A 28 18.14 -14.00 -14.67
C ALA A 28 19.18 -14.96 -15.29
N ASP A 29 20.47 -14.70 -15.10
CA ASP A 29 21.53 -15.56 -15.58
C ASP A 29 21.82 -16.74 -14.62
N GLN A 30 21.39 -16.63 -13.36
CA GLN A 30 21.67 -17.59 -12.30
C GLN A 30 20.51 -18.52 -12.01
N PHE A 31 19.26 -18.05 -12.22
CA PHE A 31 18.06 -18.76 -11.82
C PHE A 31 17.05 -18.91 -12.96
N ASP A 32 16.43 -20.10 -13.01
CA ASP A 32 15.14 -20.31 -13.66
C ASP A 32 14.06 -20.05 -12.60
N ILE A 33 13.23 -19.01 -12.83
CA ILE A 33 12.30 -18.50 -11.80
C ILE A 33 10.89 -18.97 -12.11
N ALA A 34 10.25 -19.66 -11.14
CA ALA A 34 8.82 -19.96 -11.14
C ALA A 34 8.14 -19.28 -9.95
N MET A 35 6.95 -18.71 -10.17
CA MET A 35 6.15 -18.07 -9.14
C MET A 35 4.74 -18.64 -9.08
N PHE A 36 4.21 -18.78 -7.87
CA PHE A 36 2.82 -19.15 -7.62
C PHE A 36 2.06 -17.95 -7.04
N GLY A 37 0.92 -17.61 -7.62
CA GLY A 37 -0.03 -16.63 -7.12
C GLY A 37 -1.37 -17.26 -6.79
N ASP A 38 -1.92 -17.00 -5.61
CA ASP A 38 -3.27 -17.44 -5.21
C ASP A 38 -4.36 -16.73 -6.03
N GLU A 39 -4.13 -15.46 -6.36
CA GLU A 39 -5.00 -14.64 -7.18
C GLU A 39 -4.65 -14.80 -8.68
N PRO A 40 -5.65 -14.72 -9.60
CA PRO A 40 -5.44 -14.91 -11.05
C PRO A 40 -4.82 -13.68 -11.73
N TYR A 41 -4.27 -12.77 -10.98
CA TYR A 41 -3.78 -11.46 -11.42
C TYR A 41 -2.26 -11.40 -11.42
N GLY A 42 -1.72 -10.41 -12.17
CA GLY A 42 -0.37 -9.92 -11.97
C GLY A 42 -0.22 -9.22 -10.61
N ASN A 43 1.01 -8.87 -10.24
CA ASN A 43 1.25 -8.14 -9.00
C ASN A 43 0.62 -6.74 -9.06
N TYR A 44 -0.03 -6.33 -7.99
CA TYR A 44 -0.64 -5.01 -7.86
C TYR A 44 -0.35 -4.34 -6.52
N ASN A 45 -0.49 -3.01 -6.48
CA ASN A 45 -0.27 -2.21 -5.29
C ASN A 45 -1.49 -2.27 -4.36
N ARG A 46 -1.40 -3.10 -3.30
CA ARG A 46 -2.50 -3.27 -2.33
C ARG A 46 -2.84 -2.00 -1.55
N ILE A 47 -1.92 -1.03 -1.45
CA ILE A 47 -2.19 0.27 -0.81
C ILE A 47 -3.27 1.05 -1.58
N MET A 48 -3.40 0.78 -2.88
CA MET A 48 -4.36 1.47 -3.75
C MET A 48 -5.76 0.85 -3.76
N LEU A 49 -6.01 -0.22 -3.01
CA LEU A 49 -7.33 -0.86 -2.93
C LEU A 49 -8.41 0.11 -2.43
N SER A 50 -8.05 1.04 -1.54
CA SER A 50 -8.96 2.09 -1.09
C SER A 50 -9.42 3.02 -2.22
N ASN A 51 -8.56 3.25 -3.23
CA ASN A 51 -8.92 4.06 -4.39
C ASN A 51 -9.88 3.31 -5.33
N ILE A 52 -9.73 1.98 -5.46
CA ILE A 52 -10.69 1.14 -6.19
C ILE A 52 -12.04 1.19 -5.47
N LEU A 53 -12.03 0.97 -4.16
CA LEU A 53 -13.26 0.97 -3.36
C LEU A 53 -13.98 2.32 -3.43
N SER A 54 -13.27 3.42 -3.45
CA SER A 54 -13.85 4.77 -3.58
C SER A 54 -14.26 5.15 -5.01
N GLY A 55 -13.94 4.33 -6.02
CA GLY A 55 -14.15 4.63 -7.44
C GLY A 55 -13.19 5.67 -8.02
N ALA A 56 -12.13 6.02 -7.28
CA ALA A 56 -11.12 7.00 -7.73
C ALA A 56 -10.15 6.42 -8.77
N GLN A 57 -10.00 5.10 -8.83
CA GLN A 57 -9.16 4.39 -9.81
C GLN A 57 -9.80 3.06 -10.21
N ASP A 58 -9.55 2.64 -11.43
CA ASP A 58 -9.89 1.30 -11.90
C ASP A 58 -8.85 0.27 -11.42
N ALA A 59 -9.27 -1.00 -11.28
CA ALA A 59 -8.38 -2.09 -10.87
C ALA A 59 -7.18 -2.26 -11.82
N SER A 60 -7.34 -1.96 -13.11
CA SER A 60 -6.27 -2.03 -14.11
C SER A 60 -5.13 -1.05 -13.86
N GLU A 61 -5.38 0.06 -13.15
CA GLU A 61 -4.40 1.12 -12.93
C GLU A 61 -3.45 0.84 -11.75
N ILE A 62 -3.80 -0.11 -10.89
CA ILE A 62 -2.99 -0.43 -9.71
C ILE A 62 -2.01 -1.57 -9.92
N PHE A 63 -2.00 -2.22 -11.11
CA PHE A 63 -1.02 -3.27 -11.40
C PHE A 63 0.40 -2.70 -11.45
N ILE A 64 1.29 -3.33 -10.68
CA ILE A 64 2.72 -3.05 -10.70
C ILE A 64 3.36 -3.86 -11.83
N ASN A 65 3.09 -5.15 -11.86
CA ASN A 65 3.58 -6.08 -12.88
C ASN A 65 2.37 -6.76 -13.52
N PRO A 66 1.95 -6.34 -14.73
CA PRO A 66 0.90 -7.02 -15.48
C PRO A 66 1.34 -8.43 -15.87
N LEU A 67 0.41 -9.31 -16.26
CA LEU A 67 0.73 -10.70 -16.60
C LEU A 67 1.80 -10.83 -17.71
N SER A 68 1.84 -9.90 -18.67
CA SER A 68 2.85 -9.89 -19.74
C SER A 68 4.28 -9.73 -19.19
N TRP A 69 4.45 -8.94 -18.13
CA TRP A 69 5.75 -8.66 -17.53
C TRP A 69 6.52 -9.93 -17.14
N TYR A 70 5.82 -10.94 -16.66
CA TYR A 70 6.46 -12.20 -16.24
C TYR A 70 7.09 -12.92 -17.42
N GLY A 71 6.35 -13.09 -18.51
CA GLY A 71 6.88 -13.69 -19.74
C GLY A 71 8.04 -12.90 -20.35
N GLU A 72 7.94 -11.57 -20.38
CA GLU A 72 8.98 -10.66 -20.85
C GLU A 72 10.30 -10.78 -20.06
N ASN A 73 10.22 -11.16 -18.78
CA ASN A 73 11.37 -11.36 -17.89
C ASN A 73 11.75 -12.84 -17.70
N GLY A 74 11.19 -13.75 -18.49
CA GLY A 74 11.50 -15.18 -18.42
C GLY A 74 11.03 -15.88 -17.15
N ILE A 75 10.00 -15.33 -16.49
CA ILE A 75 9.43 -15.87 -15.25
C ILE A 75 8.21 -16.73 -15.58
N LYS A 76 8.18 -17.95 -15.07
CA LYS A 76 7.02 -18.84 -15.17
C LYS A 76 6.04 -18.51 -14.04
N LEU A 77 4.99 -17.73 -14.33
CA LEU A 77 3.95 -17.42 -13.37
C LEU A 77 2.80 -18.43 -13.45
N HIS A 78 2.48 -19.06 -12.32
CA HIS A 78 1.26 -19.85 -12.09
C HIS A 78 0.24 -18.98 -11.36
N ALA A 79 -0.49 -18.13 -12.10
CA ALA A 79 -1.55 -17.28 -11.56
C ALA A 79 -2.80 -18.09 -11.22
N GLY A 80 -3.47 -17.80 -10.11
CA GLY A 80 -4.63 -18.56 -9.62
C GLY A 80 -4.28 -19.97 -9.15
N ALA A 81 -3.01 -20.22 -8.79
CA ALA A 81 -2.53 -21.54 -8.36
C ALA A 81 -2.04 -21.48 -6.90
N ARG A 82 -2.96 -21.71 -5.98
CA ARG A 82 -2.68 -21.72 -4.55
C ARG A 82 -1.80 -22.90 -4.17
N VAL A 83 -0.67 -22.64 -3.53
CA VAL A 83 0.21 -23.70 -3.01
C VAL A 83 -0.41 -24.30 -1.75
N THR A 84 -0.54 -25.62 -1.76
CA THR A 84 -1.11 -26.40 -0.64
C THR A 84 -0.08 -27.24 0.08
N GLU A 85 1.04 -27.59 -0.59
CA GLU A 85 2.07 -28.47 -0.03
C GLU A 85 3.47 -28.02 -0.47
N ILE A 86 4.43 -28.17 0.43
CA ILE A 86 5.87 -28.05 0.18
C ILE A 86 6.52 -29.30 0.74
N ASP A 87 7.06 -30.15 -0.15
CA ASP A 87 7.90 -31.29 0.23
C ASP A 87 9.37 -30.85 0.27
N ARG A 88 9.90 -30.61 1.46
CA ARG A 88 11.27 -30.16 1.66
C ARG A 88 12.30 -31.25 1.38
N ALA A 89 11.93 -32.54 1.57
CA ALA A 89 12.84 -33.66 1.32
C ALA A 89 13.03 -33.88 -0.19
N ALA A 90 11.92 -33.89 -0.94
CA ALA A 90 11.93 -33.98 -2.40
C ALA A 90 12.25 -32.62 -3.08
N ARG A 91 12.21 -31.50 -2.35
CA ARG A 91 12.34 -30.12 -2.86
C ARG A 91 11.33 -29.79 -3.95
N VAL A 92 10.05 -30.03 -3.67
CA VAL A 92 8.94 -29.80 -4.59
C VAL A 92 7.87 -28.95 -3.94
N VAL A 93 7.33 -28.00 -4.70
CA VAL A 93 6.14 -27.20 -4.35
C VAL A 93 4.96 -27.73 -5.15
N ILE A 94 3.81 -27.90 -4.49
CA ILE A 94 2.59 -28.45 -5.09
C ILE A 94 1.43 -27.50 -4.81
N SER A 95 0.69 -27.14 -5.86
CA SER A 95 -0.53 -26.32 -5.76
C SER A 95 -1.81 -27.18 -5.75
N GLU A 96 -2.93 -26.56 -5.38
CA GLU A 96 -4.24 -27.22 -5.29
C GLU A 96 -4.74 -27.80 -6.62
N ASN A 97 -4.32 -27.22 -7.76
CA ASN A 97 -4.65 -27.71 -9.09
C ASN A 97 -3.67 -28.80 -9.59
N GLY A 98 -2.76 -29.27 -8.74
CA GLY A 98 -1.80 -30.34 -9.05
C GLY A 98 -0.53 -29.87 -9.76
N THR A 99 -0.34 -28.55 -10.02
CA THR A 99 0.91 -28.01 -10.59
C THR A 99 2.07 -28.25 -9.63
N ARG A 100 3.20 -28.74 -10.16
CA ARG A 100 4.41 -29.07 -9.39
C ARG A 100 5.61 -28.33 -9.96
N GLU A 101 6.45 -27.77 -9.07
CA GLU A 101 7.76 -27.18 -9.41
C GLU A 101 8.82 -27.67 -8.43
N ASP A 102 9.92 -28.20 -8.98
CA ASP A 102 11.11 -28.52 -8.21
C ASP A 102 11.89 -27.24 -7.90
N TYR A 103 12.59 -27.18 -6.77
CA TYR A 103 13.39 -26.03 -6.41
C TYR A 103 14.79 -26.37 -5.87
N ASP A 104 15.77 -25.53 -6.17
CA ASP A 104 17.04 -25.46 -5.46
C ASP A 104 16.98 -24.43 -4.33
N LYS A 105 16.21 -23.35 -4.56
CA LYS A 105 15.91 -22.29 -3.59
C LYS A 105 14.41 -22.00 -3.59
N LEU A 106 13.87 -21.81 -2.38
CA LEU A 106 12.45 -21.52 -2.17
C LEU A 106 12.30 -20.21 -1.42
N LEU A 107 11.46 -19.32 -1.94
CA LEU A 107 11.03 -18.10 -1.24
C LEU A 107 9.54 -18.20 -0.89
N ILE A 108 9.20 -18.14 0.39
CA ILE A 108 7.83 -18.05 0.87
C ILE A 108 7.48 -16.58 1.09
N ALA A 109 6.51 -16.07 0.34
CA ALA A 109 6.05 -14.68 0.37
C ALA A 109 4.51 -14.61 0.36
N THR A 110 3.88 -15.52 1.09
CA THR A 110 2.43 -15.73 1.16
C THR A 110 1.65 -14.59 1.83
N GLY A 111 2.37 -13.65 2.47
CA GLY A 111 1.77 -12.47 3.09
C GLY A 111 0.85 -12.80 4.26
N SER A 112 -0.31 -12.15 4.27
CA SER A 112 -1.34 -12.30 5.30
C SER A 112 -2.74 -12.23 4.72
N ARG A 113 -3.73 -12.63 5.51
CA ARG A 113 -5.16 -12.49 5.23
C ARG A 113 -5.84 -11.62 6.27
N SER A 114 -7.01 -11.08 5.96
CA SER A 114 -7.86 -10.39 6.92
C SER A 114 -8.16 -11.30 8.11
N PHE A 115 -7.98 -10.77 9.31
CA PHE A 115 -8.40 -11.44 10.52
C PHE A 115 -9.89 -11.15 10.76
N ILE A 116 -10.71 -12.19 10.65
CA ILE A 116 -12.14 -12.13 10.99
C ILE A 116 -12.29 -12.79 12.36
N PRO A 117 -12.61 -12.01 13.41
CA PRO A 117 -12.85 -12.55 14.74
C PRO A 117 -14.00 -13.54 14.74
N HIS A 118 -13.97 -14.48 15.69
CA HIS A 118 -15.13 -15.34 15.91
C HIS A 118 -16.29 -14.51 16.49
N MET A 119 -17.43 -14.51 15.79
CA MET A 119 -18.65 -13.83 16.18
C MET A 119 -19.83 -14.78 16.00
N ALA A 120 -20.78 -14.75 16.93
CA ALA A 120 -22.00 -15.54 16.78
C ALA A 120 -22.73 -15.11 15.49
N GLY A 121 -23.29 -16.06 14.75
CA GLY A 121 -23.99 -15.77 13.49
C GLY A 121 -23.10 -15.31 12.33
N LEU A 122 -21.77 -15.47 12.41
CA LEU A 122 -20.82 -15.16 11.34
C LEU A 122 -21.04 -16.04 10.10
N ASN A 123 -21.34 -17.30 10.33
CA ASN A 123 -21.49 -18.29 9.28
C ASN A 123 -22.96 -18.67 9.03
N THR A 124 -23.24 -19.09 7.79
CA THR A 124 -24.51 -19.74 7.44
C THR A 124 -24.56 -21.17 8.03
N ALA A 125 -25.70 -21.83 7.90
CA ALA A 125 -25.89 -23.22 8.33
C ALA A 125 -24.89 -24.19 7.64
N GLU A 126 -24.47 -23.89 6.40
CA GLU A 126 -23.47 -24.66 5.65
C GLU A 126 -22.01 -24.34 6.05
N GLY A 127 -21.79 -23.48 7.05
CA GLY A 127 -20.47 -23.14 7.55
C GLY A 127 -19.71 -22.10 6.70
N LYS A 128 -20.36 -21.49 5.71
CA LYS A 128 -19.76 -20.40 4.90
C LYS A 128 -19.97 -19.04 5.58
N ILE A 129 -19.06 -18.10 5.36
CA ILE A 129 -19.26 -16.72 5.79
C ILE A 129 -20.58 -16.19 5.20
N LYS A 130 -21.41 -15.60 6.06
CA LYS A 130 -22.72 -15.06 5.69
C LYS A 130 -22.60 -13.98 4.60
N PRO A 131 -23.45 -13.99 3.56
CA PRO A 131 -23.52 -12.92 2.57
C PRO A 131 -23.64 -11.53 3.21
N GLY A 132 -22.92 -10.56 2.68
CA GLY A 132 -22.84 -9.21 3.23
C GLY A 132 -21.68 -8.98 4.21
N ILE A 133 -20.88 -10.01 4.52
CA ILE A 133 -19.66 -9.88 5.32
C ILE A 133 -18.44 -10.00 4.43
N PHE A 134 -17.52 -9.04 4.51
CA PHE A 134 -16.32 -8.96 3.68
C PHE A 134 -15.08 -8.70 4.55
N GLY A 135 -13.92 -9.26 4.12
CA GLY A 135 -12.63 -8.69 4.45
C GLY A 135 -12.34 -7.48 3.55
N PHE A 136 -11.21 -6.82 3.77
CA PHE A 136 -10.70 -5.77 2.88
C PHE A 136 -9.21 -5.97 2.64
N ARG A 137 -8.88 -6.78 1.62
CA ARG A 137 -7.48 -7.19 1.38
C ARG A 137 -7.13 -7.42 -0.09
N THR A 138 -8.09 -7.77 -0.95
CA THR A 138 -7.89 -8.16 -2.34
C THR A 138 -8.73 -7.31 -3.29
N ILE A 139 -8.44 -7.38 -4.60
CA ILE A 139 -9.29 -6.79 -5.64
C ILE A 139 -10.69 -7.41 -5.58
N ASP A 140 -10.78 -8.72 -5.33
CA ASP A 140 -12.06 -9.42 -5.26
C ASP A 140 -12.89 -8.97 -4.05
N ASP A 141 -12.24 -8.69 -2.90
CA ASP A 141 -12.92 -8.06 -1.76
C ASP A 141 -13.51 -6.70 -2.16
N CYS A 142 -12.73 -5.85 -2.85
CA CYS A 142 -13.22 -4.56 -3.34
C CYS A 142 -14.44 -4.71 -4.26
N ASN A 143 -14.36 -5.61 -5.22
CA ASN A 143 -15.44 -5.88 -6.16
C ASN A 143 -16.71 -6.36 -5.44
N GLY A 144 -16.56 -7.27 -4.46
CA GLY A 144 -17.64 -7.76 -3.63
C GLY A 144 -18.30 -6.66 -2.79
N ILE A 145 -17.48 -5.82 -2.13
CA ILE A 145 -17.93 -4.69 -1.34
C ILE A 145 -18.68 -3.67 -2.21
N ILE A 146 -18.12 -3.29 -3.37
CA ILE A 146 -18.76 -2.35 -4.30
C ILE A 146 -20.10 -2.89 -4.81
N ALA A 147 -20.17 -4.18 -5.16
CA ALA A 147 -21.40 -4.80 -5.63
C ALA A 147 -22.49 -4.82 -4.52
N MET A 148 -22.09 -5.03 -3.26
CA MET A 148 -23.00 -5.01 -2.13
C MET A 148 -23.42 -3.58 -1.75
N ALA A 149 -22.49 -2.63 -1.74
CA ALA A 149 -22.74 -1.22 -1.38
C ALA A 149 -23.84 -0.58 -2.24
N LYS A 150 -23.91 -0.91 -3.53
CA LYS A 150 -24.96 -0.42 -4.45
C LYS A 150 -26.39 -0.77 -4.03
N ARG A 151 -26.59 -1.71 -3.12
CA ARG A 151 -27.90 -2.19 -2.64
C ARG A 151 -28.04 -2.10 -1.12
N SER A 152 -27.01 -1.65 -0.43
CA SER A 152 -27.00 -1.48 1.03
C SER A 152 -27.34 -0.05 1.40
N GLN A 153 -28.14 0.13 2.44
CA GLN A 153 -28.44 1.45 3.01
C GLN A 153 -27.41 1.81 4.09
N ARG A 154 -27.01 0.81 4.89
CA ARG A 154 -26.13 1.02 6.04
C ARG A 154 -24.99 0.01 6.07
N ALA A 155 -23.76 0.50 6.13
CA ALA A 155 -22.55 -0.30 6.20
C ALA A 155 -21.87 -0.14 7.56
N ALA A 156 -21.50 -1.26 8.20
CA ALA A 156 -20.67 -1.27 9.38
C ALA A 156 -19.23 -1.71 9.04
N VAL A 157 -18.24 -0.95 9.50
CA VAL A 157 -16.81 -1.29 9.38
C VAL A 157 -16.29 -1.65 10.77
N ILE A 158 -15.91 -2.89 10.98
CA ILE A 158 -15.32 -3.37 12.24
C ILE A 158 -13.80 -3.19 12.18
N GLY A 159 -13.30 -2.19 12.91
CA GLY A 159 -11.90 -1.82 12.99
C GLY A 159 -11.65 -0.35 12.68
N GLY A 160 -11.10 0.39 13.64
CA GLY A 160 -10.77 1.82 13.53
C GLY A 160 -9.29 2.09 13.22
N GLY A 161 -8.56 1.09 12.71
CA GLY A 161 -7.22 1.24 12.17
C GLY A 161 -7.22 1.71 10.71
N LEU A 162 -6.04 1.87 10.12
CA LEU A 162 -5.85 2.45 8.78
C LEU A 162 -6.78 1.84 7.72
N LEU A 163 -6.76 0.52 7.54
CA LEU A 163 -7.57 -0.16 6.51
C LEU A 163 -9.08 0.01 6.74
N GLY A 164 -9.52 -0.02 8.00
CA GLY A 164 -10.94 0.20 8.31
C GLY A 164 -11.40 1.61 7.98
N LEU A 165 -10.57 2.62 8.26
CA LEU A 165 -10.88 4.00 7.92
C LEU A 165 -10.85 4.24 6.41
N GLU A 166 -9.94 3.60 5.69
CA GLU A 166 -9.91 3.64 4.22
C GLU A 166 -11.14 2.97 3.61
N ALA A 167 -11.57 1.82 4.15
CA ALA A 167 -12.81 1.17 3.74
C ALA A 167 -14.04 2.07 4.01
N ALA A 168 -14.13 2.68 5.20
CA ALA A 168 -15.22 3.60 5.55
C ALA A 168 -15.29 4.79 4.59
N ARG A 169 -14.13 5.38 4.23
CA ARG A 169 -14.08 6.46 3.25
C ARG A 169 -14.54 6.03 1.86
N GLY A 170 -14.13 4.83 1.43
CA GLY A 170 -14.56 4.29 0.15
C GLY A 170 -16.08 4.13 0.09
N LEU A 171 -16.66 3.65 1.17
CA LEU A 171 -18.11 3.38 1.26
C LEU A 171 -18.98 4.63 1.23
N ILE A 172 -18.53 5.77 1.76
CA ILE A 172 -19.28 7.04 1.66
C ILE A 172 -19.60 7.39 0.19
N ASN A 173 -18.69 7.10 -0.73
CA ASN A 173 -18.89 7.40 -2.15
C ASN A 173 -19.97 6.52 -2.83
N HIS A 174 -20.53 5.55 -2.10
CA HIS A 174 -21.58 4.64 -2.58
C HIS A 174 -22.94 4.90 -1.95
N ASP A 175 -23.17 6.11 -1.41
CA ASP A 175 -24.43 6.54 -0.79
C ASP A 175 -24.88 5.69 0.41
N CYS A 176 -23.94 5.00 1.08
CA CYS A 176 -24.20 4.24 2.30
C CYS A 176 -24.05 5.13 3.55
N GLU A 177 -24.94 4.96 4.53
CA GLU A 177 -24.70 5.41 5.90
C GLU A 177 -23.59 4.55 6.52
N VAL A 178 -22.44 5.16 6.91
CA VAL A 178 -21.26 4.41 7.31
C VAL A 178 -21.02 4.50 8.81
N HIS A 179 -20.92 3.34 9.46
CA HIS A 179 -20.59 3.20 10.88
C HIS A 179 -19.24 2.51 11.07
N VAL A 180 -18.30 3.17 11.75
CA VAL A 180 -17.04 2.57 12.19
C VAL A 180 -17.19 2.08 13.61
N VAL A 181 -17.02 0.79 13.83
CA VAL A 181 -17.10 0.14 15.13
C VAL A 181 -15.68 -0.26 15.57
N HIS A 182 -15.22 0.27 16.70
CA HIS A 182 -13.86 0.05 17.16
C HIS A 182 -13.79 -0.37 18.62
N LEU A 183 -12.95 -1.37 18.90
CA LEU A 183 -12.76 -1.93 20.24
C LEU A 183 -12.02 -0.97 21.17
N ALA A 184 -10.98 -0.30 20.67
CA ALA A 184 -10.16 0.59 21.47
C ALA A 184 -10.86 1.91 21.83
N GLY A 185 -10.25 2.66 22.75
CA GLY A 185 -10.79 3.95 23.23
C GLY A 185 -10.60 5.11 22.26
N HIS A 186 -9.79 4.96 21.22
CA HIS A 186 -9.57 5.94 20.17
C HIS A 186 -9.19 5.27 18.85
N LEU A 187 -9.31 6.00 17.74
CA LEU A 187 -8.95 5.51 16.41
C LEU A 187 -7.43 5.46 16.22
N MET A 188 -6.98 4.53 15.37
CA MET A 188 -5.57 4.37 14.97
C MET A 188 -4.60 4.27 16.14
N GLU A 189 -4.91 3.47 17.14
CA GLU A 189 -4.17 3.30 18.39
C GLU A 189 -2.69 2.88 18.21
N MET A 190 -2.35 2.37 17.04
CA MET A 190 -0.95 2.03 16.69
C MET A 190 -0.16 3.24 16.17
N GLN A 191 -0.81 4.30 15.72
CA GLN A 191 -0.19 5.48 15.12
C GLN A 191 -0.49 6.77 15.87
N LEU A 192 -1.57 6.82 16.63
CA LEU A 192 -2.03 7.99 17.37
C LEU A 192 -2.13 7.70 18.85
N ASP A 193 -2.01 8.74 19.65
CA ASP A 193 -2.44 8.75 21.03
C ASP A 193 -3.93 9.13 21.15
N GLY A 194 -4.44 9.19 22.38
CA GLY A 194 -5.84 9.52 22.64
C GLY A 194 -6.27 10.88 22.10
N THR A 195 -5.39 11.89 22.13
CA THR A 195 -5.67 13.23 21.62
C THR A 195 -5.76 13.26 20.10
N GLY A 196 -4.77 12.67 19.42
CA GLY A 196 -4.78 12.55 17.97
C GLY A 196 -5.98 11.74 17.46
N GLY A 197 -6.30 10.62 18.13
CA GLY A 197 -7.45 9.79 17.82
C GLY A 197 -8.80 10.50 18.01
N ALA A 198 -8.93 11.38 19.01
CA ALA A 198 -10.14 12.19 19.22
C ALA A 198 -10.32 13.24 18.13
N ILE A 199 -9.25 13.90 17.69
CA ILE A 199 -9.29 14.87 16.60
C ILE A 199 -9.66 14.18 15.27
N LEU A 200 -9.08 13.00 15.00
CA LEU A 200 -9.42 12.20 13.82
C LEU A 200 -10.89 11.79 13.83
N LYS A 201 -11.41 11.33 14.99
CA LYS A 201 -12.83 11.01 15.16
C LYS A 201 -13.73 12.19 14.82
N SER A 202 -13.45 13.38 15.36
CA SER A 202 -14.21 14.60 15.06
C SER A 202 -14.21 14.94 13.57
N SER A 203 -13.06 14.78 12.90
CA SER A 203 -12.96 14.98 11.44
C SER A 203 -13.83 14.00 10.66
N MET A 204 -13.86 12.73 11.07
CA MET A 204 -14.70 11.71 10.44
C MET A 204 -16.19 11.97 10.63
N GLU A 205 -16.60 12.36 11.84
CA GLU A 205 -17.99 12.68 12.15
C GLU A 205 -18.47 13.91 11.35
N THR A 206 -17.59 14.87 11.10
CA THR A 206 -17.89 16.01 10.22
C THR A 206 -18.10 15.56 8.76
N MET A 207 -17.53 14.45 8.34
CA MET A 207 -17.74 13.85 7.01
C MET A 207 -18.99 12.96 6.93
N GLY A 208 -19.75 12.82 8.02
CA GLY A 208 -20.96 12.00 8.09
C GLY A 208 -20.72 10.53 8.45
N ILE A 209 -19.53 10.16 8.96
CA ILE A 209 -19.26 8.82 9.46
C ILE A 209 -19.61 8.74 10.94
N HIS A 210 -20.36 7.72 11.32
CA HIS A 210 -20.69 7.44 12.72
C HIS A 210 -19.58 6.59 13.37
N VAL A 211 -18.95 7.08 14.44
CA VAL A 211 -17.84 6.38 15.10
C VAL A 211 -18.24 5.86 16.47
N HIS A 212 -18.20 4.54 16.63
CA HIS A 212 -18.53 3.81 17.85
C HIS A 212 -17.25 3.24 18.49
N LEU A 213 -16.72 3.90 19.51
CA LEU A 213 -15.54 3.46 20.25
C LEU A 213 -15.92 2.56 21.44
N ARG A 214 -14.96 1.73 21.90
CA ARG A 214 -15.13 0.79 23.01
C ARG A 214 -16.27 -0.20 22.80
N LYS A 215 -16.51 -0.57 21.52
CA LYS A 215 -17.53 -1.53 21.13
C LYS A 215 -16.91 -2.85 20.70
N LEU A 216 -17.08 -3.89 21.50
CA LEU A 216 -16.70 -5.26 21.15
C LEU A 216 -17.88 -5.94 20.45
N THR A 217 -17.76 -6.16 19.15
CA THR A 217 -18.73 -6.94 18.36
C THR A 217 -18.64 -8.41 18.79
N VAL A 218 -19.76 -9.00 19.19
CA VAL A 218 -19.85 -10.40 19.62
C VAL A 218 -20.74 -11.24 18.72
N GLY A 219 -21.58 -10.60 17.88
CA GLY A 219 -22.46 -11.34 16.99
C GLY A 219 -22.90 -10.55 15.77
N ILE A 220 -23.32 -11.27 14.75
CA ILE A 220 -23.94 -10.82 13.50
C ILE A 220 -25.39 -11.24 13.52
N LEU A 221 -26.29 -10.29 13.30
CA LEU A 221 -27.73 -10.52 13.20
C LEU A 221 -28.16 -10.94 11.79
N GLY A 222 -29.34 -11.56 11.71
CA GLY A 222 -29.96 -12.06 10.49
C GLY A 222 -29.66 -13.53 10.24
N ASP A 223 -30.52 -14.20 9.48
CA ASP A 223 -30.40 -15.64 9.17
C ASP A 223 -29.55 -15.86 7.90
N ASP A 224 -30.10 -15.54 6.73
CA ASP A 224 -29.42 -15.73 5.44
C ASP A 224 -28.52 -14.55 5.05
N ASN A 225 -28.86 -13.35 5.46
CA ASN A 225 -28.13 -12.12 5.19
C ASN A 225 -27.88 -11.34 6.48
N VAL A 226 -26.88 -10.46 6.44
CA VAL A 226 -26.62 -9.53 7.54
C VAL A 226 -27.78 -8.55 7.69
N THR A 227 -28.26 -8.35 8.93
CA THR A 227 -29.25 -7.32 9.29
C THR A 227 -28.75 -6.42 10.43
N GLY A 228 -27.63 -6.74 11.05
CA GLY A 228 -27.05 -5.93 12.11
C GLY A 228 -25.91 -6.61 12.88
N LEU A 229 -25.43 -5.88 13.88
CA LEU A 229 -24.39 -6.31 14.82
C LEU A 229 -24.94 -6.31 16.25
N THR A 230 -24.41 -7.21 17.10
CA THR A 230 -24.61 -7.15 18.55
C THR A 230 -23.27 -6.92 19.26
N PHE A 231 -23.30 -6.12 20.31
CA PHE A 231 -22.12 -5.80 21.09
C PHE A 231 -22.14 -6.45 22.48
N LYS A 232 -20.98 -6.56 23.10
CA LYS A 232 -20.82 -7.16 24.43
C LYS A 232 -21.65 -6.45 25.51
N ASP A 233 -21.91 -5.16 25.35
CA ASP A 233 -22.74 -4.37 26.27
C ASP A 233 -24.25 -4.54 26.05
N GLY A 234 -24.66 -5.44 25.17
CA GLY A 234 -26.04 -5.74 24.85
C GLY A 234 -26.70 -4.79 23.84
N SER A 235 -26.02 -3.73 23.42
CA SER A 235 -26.52 -2.83 22.36
C SER A 235 -26.41 -3.47 20.98
N THR A 236 -27.17 -2.96 20.03
CA THR A 236 -27.21 -3.41 18.63
C THR A 236 -26.95 -2.25 17.68
N LEU A 237 -26.58 -2.58 16.44
CA LEU A 237 -26.46 -1.65 15.31
C LEU A 237 -27.04 -2.34 14.07
N ASP A 238 -28.09 -1.75 13.50
CA ASP A 238 -28.67 -2.25 12.25
C ASP A 238 -27.72 -1.93 11.08
N CYS A 239 -27.47 -2.90 10.22
CA CYS A 239 -26.67 -2.71 8.99
C CYS A 239 -26.93 -3.85 8.01
N ASP A 240 -26.80 -3.55 6.71
CA ASP A 240 -27.00 -4.50 5.61
C ASP A 240 -25.68 -5.13 5.14
N MET A 241 -24.57 -4.53 5.52
CA MET A 241 -23.23 -4.93 5.11
C MET A 241 -22.22 -4.73 6.24
N VAL A 242 -21.27 -5.65 6.34
CA VAL A 242 -20.16 -5.58 7.32
C VAL A 242 -18.82 -5.76 6.60
N VAL A 243 -17.92 -4.80 6.77
CA VAL A 243 -16.50 -4.91 6.37
C VAL A 243 -15.65 -5.14 7.60
N VAL A 244 -14.93 -6.25 7.65
CA VAL A 244 -14.08 -6.61 8.78
C VAL A 244 -12.64 -6.22 8.50
N ALA A 245 -12.14 -5.20 9.19
CA ALA A 245 -10.78 -4.67 9.14
C ALA A 245 -10.13 -4.70 10.54
N ALA A 246 -10.35 -5.78 11.30
CA ALA A 246 -9.92 -5.96 12.68
C ALA A 246 -8.47 -6.47 12.82
N GLY A 247 -7.66 -6.29 11.79
CA GLY A 247 -6.26 -6.73 11.73
C GLY A 247 -6.01 -7.81 10.69
N ILE A 248 -4.80 -8.39 10.72
CA ILE A 248 -4.33 -9.41 9.78
C ILE A 248 -3.81 -10.64 10.53
N LYS A 249 -3.83 -11.78 9.84
CA LYS A 249 -3.17 -13.00 10.28
C LYS A 249 -2.15 -13.43 9.22
N PRO A 250 -0.86 -13.61 9.57
CA PRO A 250 0.15 -14.12 8.67
C PRO A 250 -0.24 -15.47 8.07
N ASN A 251 0.00 -15.67 6.76
CA ASN A 251 -0.23 -16.93 6.06
C ASN A 251 1.00 -17.84 6.22
N ALA A 252 1.25 -18.29 7.45
CA ALA A 252 2.41 -19.11 7.80
C ALA A 252 2.08 -20.62 7.90
N GLU A 253 0.83 -21.00 7.68
CA GLU A 253 0.39 -22.40 7.83
C GLU A 253 1.11 -23.36 6.87
N ILE A 254 1.49 -22.88 5.68
CA ILE A 254 2.26 -23.69 4.73
C ILE A 254 3.67 -23.99 5.27
N GLY A 255 4.30 -23.01 5.94
CA GLY A 255 5.58 -23.18 6.64
C GLY A 255 5.47 -24.20 7.76
N LEU A 256 4.44 -24.09 8.60
CA LEU A 256 4.20 -25.03 9.69
C LEU A 256 4.00 -26.47 9.17
N ARG A 257 3.18 -26.65 8.12
CA ARG A 257 2.89 -27.96 7.53
C ARG A 257 4.13 -28.62 6.93
N CYS A 258 5.05 -27.87 6.37
CA CYS A 258 6.30 -28.40 5.84
C CYS A 258 7.43 -28.51 6.90
N GLY A 259 7.12 -28.31 8.19
CA GLY A 259 8.05 -28.51 9.29
C GLY A 259 9.05 -27.37 9.51
N LEU A 260 8.70 -26.12 9.11
CA LEU A 260 9.46 -24.94 9.49
C LEU A 260 9.01 -24.43 10.86
N THR A 261 9.93 -23.79 11.58
CA THR A 261 9.62 -23.11 12.84
C THR A 261 8.71 -21.90 12.57
N VAL A 262 7.51 -21.96 13.13
CA VAL A 262 6.49 -20.92 13.05
C VAL A 262 6.05 -20.55 14.47
N GLU A 263 6.13 -19.27 14.79
CA GLU A 263 5.55 -18.69 16.02
C GLU A 263 4.31 -17.88 15.61
N ARG A 264 4.44 -16.56 15.45
CA ARG A 264 3.40 -15.71 14.83
C ARG A 264 3.44 -15.77 13.30
N ALA A 265 4.65 -15.97 12.75
CA ALA A 265 4.94 -16.16 11.34
C ALA A 265 6.19 -17.06 11.21
N ILE A 266 6.64 -17.34 9.98
CA ILE A 266 7.82 -18.18 9.73
C ILE A 266 9.06 -17.49 10.30
N VAL A 267 9.78 -18.16 11.19
CA VAL A 267 10.98 -17.61 11.84
C VAL A 267 12.15 -17.61 10.87
N VAL A 268 12.76 -16.44 10.68
CA VAL A 268 13.91 -16.24 9.77
C VAL A 268 15.09 -15.59 10.47
N ASP A 269 16.29 -15.89 9.93
CA ASP A 269 17.56 -15.27 10.35
C ASP A 269 17.74 -13.87 9.71
N ASN A 270 18.90 -13.25 9.94
CA ASN A 270 19.20 -11.93 9.39
C ASN A 270 19.34 -11.92 7.84
N HIS A 271 19.49 -13.06 7.19
CA HIS A 271 19.52 -13.20 5.73
C HIS A 271 18.16 -13.54 5.14
N MET A 272 17.08 -13.45 5.94
CA MET A 272 15.73 -13.87 5.60
C MET A 272 15.59 -15.37 5.31
N ARG A 273 16.55 -16.21 5.73
CA ARG A 273 16.47 -17.67 5.62
C ARG A 273 15.69 -18.24 6.80
N SER A 274 14.94 -19.32 6.56
CA SER A 274 14.39 -20.12 7.64
C SER A 274 15.50 -20.64 8.55
N VAL A 275 15.25 -20.67 9.84
CA VAL A 275 16.18 -21.23 10.83
C VAL A 275 16.36 -22.75 10.71
N ASP A 276 15.44 -23.43 9.99
CA ASP A 276 15.43 -24.88 9.83
C ASP A 276 16.03 -25.38 8.50
N ASP A 277 16.05 -24.53 7.46
CA ASP A 277 16.50 -24.92 6.12
C ASP A 277 17.17 -23.77 5.38
N ARG A 278 18.47 -23.94 5.07
CA ARG A 278 19.26 -22.93 4.37
C ARG A 278 18.84 -22.63 2.93
N ASN A 279 17.98 -23.47 2.35
CA ASN A 279 17.48 -23.30 1.00
C ASN A 279 16.08 -22.65 0.96
N VAL A 280 15.47 -22.46 2.12
CA VAL A 280 14.15 -21.86 2.27
C VAL A 280 14.27 -20.48 2.91
N TYR A 281 13.63 -19.51 2.29
CA TYR A 281 13.57 -18.11 2.72
C TYR A 281 12.13 -17.69 2.95
N ALA A 282 11.91 -16.65 3.76
CA ALA A 282 10.60 -16.01 3.84
C ALA A 282 10.76 -14.49 3.93
N VAL A 283 9.88 -13.76 3.23
CA VAL A 283 9.83 -12.30 3.26
C VAL A 283 8.38 -11.80 3.35
N GLY A 284 8.20 -10.61 3.88
CA GLY A 284 6.88 -9.99 4.00
C GLY A 284 6.16 -10.36 5.29
N GLU A 285 4.84 -10.21 5.27
CA GLU A 285 4.02 -10.39 6.46
C GLU A 285 3.94 -11.85 6.96
N CYS A 286 4.36 -12.82 6.14
CA CYS A 286 4.47 -14.22 6.56
C CYS A 286 5.80 -14.56 7.25
N ALA A 287 6.75 -13.62 7.31
CA ALA A 287 8.06 -13.78 7.93
C ALA A 287 8.14 -13.09 9.30
N GLN A 288 8.80 -13.76 10.26
CA GLN A 288 9.08 -13.22 11.59
C GLN A 288 10.58 -13.13 11.80
N HIS A 289 11.07 -11.91 11.96
CA HIS A 289 12.49 -11.63 12.21
C HIS A 289 12.66 -11.04 13.62
N ARG A 290 13.52 -11.65 14.45
CA ARG A 290 13.78 -11.22 15.84
C ARG A 290 12.49 -10.98 16.64
N GLY A 291 11.53 -11.90 16.54
CA GLY A 291 10.23 -11.83 17.23
C GLY A 291 9.23 -10.82 16.66
N ARG A 292 9.56 -10.11 15.56
CA ARG A 292 8.70 -9.09 14.94
C ARG A 292 8.16 -9.53 13.59
N VAL A 293 6.89 -9.21 13.35
CA VAL A 293 6.22 -9.30 12.05
C VAL A 293 5.89 -7.87 11.61
N TYR A 294 6.15 -7.55 10.35
CA TYR A 294 5.98 -6.20 9.82
C TYR A 294 4.78 -6.14 8.87
N GLY A 295 3.82 -5.27 9.17
CA GLY A 295 2.60 -5.04 8.37
C GLY A 295 2.66 -3.77 7.50
N LEU A 296 3.83 -3.13 7.37
CA LEU A 296 4.06 -1.98 6.51
C LEU A 296 4.91 -2.38 5.31
N VAL A 297 4.79 -1.62 4.21
CA VAL A 297 5.44 -1.97 2.95
C VAL A 297 6.94 -1.70 2.95
N ALA A 298 7.41 -0.62 3.60
CA ALA A 298 8.84 -0.26 3.60
C ALA A 298 9.75 -1.39 4.15
N PRO A 299 9.45 -2.03 5.29
CA PRO A 299 10.19 -3.21 5.74
C PRO A 299 10.23 -4.35 4.72
N LEU A 300 9.16 -4.56 3.94
CA LEU A 300 9.12 -5.62 2.93
C LEU A 300 10.14 -5.37 1.82
N TRP A 301 10.35 -4.10 1.43
CA TRP A 301 11.36 -3.73 0.43
C TRP A 301 12.78 -3.99 0.93
N GLU A 302 13.06 -3.69 2.19
CA GLU A 302 14.34 -3.97 2.83
C GLU A 302 14.61 -5.47 2.90
N GLN A 303 13.63 -6.27 3.31
CA GLN A 303 13.71 -7.73 3.34
C GLN A 303 13.94 -8.32 1.95
N ALA A 304 13.19 -7.86 0.93
CA ALA A 304 13.33 -8.28 -0.46
C ALA A 304 14.74 -7.98 -1.00
N LYS A 305 15.29 -6.82 -0.67
CA LYS A 305 16.65 -6.43 -1.05
C LYS A 305 17.69 -7.33 -0.40
N VAL A 306 17.61 -7.56 0.91
CA VAL A 306 18.53 -8.45 1.64
C VAL A 306 18.49 -9.87 1.06
N PHE A 307 17.28 -10.41 0.84
CA PHE A 307 17.11 -11.70 0.18
C PHE A 307 17.82 -11.76 -1.18
N ALA A 308 17.58 -10.76 -2.04
CA ALA A 308 18.14 -10.74 -3.38
C ALA A 308 19.67 -10.59 -3.38
N GLU A 309 20.24 -9.76 -2.52
CA GLU A 309 21.68 -9.59 -2.37
C GLU A 309 22.36 -10.89 -1.91
N HIS A 310 21.73 -11.58 -0.95
CA HIS A 310 22.24 -12.83 -0.41
C HIS A 310 22.14 -13.99 -1.42
N ILE A 311 20.98 -14.18 -2.08
CA ILE A 311 20.75 -15.32 -2.98
C ILE A 311 21.57 -15.23 -4.28
N THR A 312 21.81 -14.01 -4.79
CA THR A 312 22.62 -13.77 -5.98
C THR A 312 24.12 -13.71 -5.67
N SER A 313 24.51 -13.87 -4.42
CA SER A 313 25.90 -13.76 -3.94
C SER A 313 26.57 -12.42 -4.27
N ARG A 314 25.78 -11.37 -4.57
CA ARG A 314 26.29 -10.01 -4.76
C ARG A 314 26.83 -9.42 -3.46
N ASN A 315 26.15 -9.71 -2.36
CA ASN A 315 26.61 -9.42 -1.01
C ASN A 315 26.18 -10.60 -0.10
N PRO A 316 27.03 -11.62 0.07
CA PRO A 316 26.71 -12.78 0.92
C PRO A 316 26.46 -12.42 2.39
N ASP A 317 27.03 -11.28 2.84
CA ASP A 317 26.92 -10.78 4.21
C ASP A 317 25.72 -9.82 4.39
N ALA A 318 24.89 -9.62 3.34
CA ALA A 318 23.71 -8.79 3.43
C ALA A 318 22.82 -9.26 4.57
N ALA A 319 22.49 -8.37 5.50
CA ALA A 319 21.74 -8.69 6.70
C ALA A 319 20.63 -7.69 6.96
N TYR A 320 19.45 -8.20 7.29
CA TYR A 320 18.34 -7.42 7.79
C TYR A 320 18.45 -7.27 9.30
N HIS A 321 18.50 -6.04 9.78
CA HIS A 321 18.65 -5.73 11.20
C HIS A 321 17.32 -5.32 11.87
N GLY A 322 16.22 -5.34 11.12
CA GLY A 322 14.93 -4.80 11.50
C GLY A 322 14.73 -3.39 10.95
N SER A 323 13.48 -2.97 10.86
CA SER A 323 13.10 -1.64 10.37
C SER A 323 12.53 -0.80 11.50
N LYS A 324 12.89 0.48 11.53
CA LYS A 324 12.18 1.48 12.32
C LYS A 324 10.84 1.78 11.66
N LEU A 325 9.78 1.83 12.45
CA LEU A 325 8.44 2.05 11.92
C LEU A 325 8.15 3.55 11.86
N ALA A 326 8.04 4.07 10.65
CA ALA A 326 7.57 5.41 10.37
C ALA A 326 6.53 5.35 9.24
N THR A 327 5.44 6.09 9.39
CA THR A 327 4.31 6.07 8.46
C THR A 327 3.96 7.50 8.07
N LYS A 328 3.90 7.77 6.77
CA LYS A 328 3.30 8.99 6.22
C LYS A 328 2.13 8.58 5.34
N LEU A 329 0.94 9.04 5.66
CA LEU A 329 -0.29 8.62 5.00
C LEU A 329 -1.32 9.75 5.00
N LYS A 330 -2.34 9.58 4.17
CA LYS A 330 -3.50 10.46 4.14
C LYS A 330 -4.74 9.64 4.47
N VAL A 331 -5.25 9.83 5.69
CA VAL A 331 -6.42 9.12 6.19
C VAL A 331 -7.61 10.06 6.18
N MET A 332 -8.71 9.66 5.55
CA MET A 332 -9.93 10.48 5.53
C MET A 332 -9.72 11.93 5.09
N GLY A 333 -8.73 12.17 4.21
CA GLY A 333 -8.38 13.54 3.81
C GLY A 333 -7.44 14.28 4.76
N VAL A 334 -7.19 13.75 5.96
CA VAL A 334 -6.24 14.30 6.95
C VAL A 334 -4.85 13.75 6.67
N GLU A 335 -3.87 14.62 6.51
CA GLU A 335 -2.46 14.23 6.41
C GLU A 335 -1.93 13.83 7.77
N LEU A 336 -1.26 12.68 7.83
CA LEU A 336 -0.72 12.09 9.04
C LEU A 336 0.71 11.59 8.81
N ALA A 337 1.60 11.87 9.76
CA ALA A 337 2.88 11.20 9.90
C ALA A 337 3.02 10.71 11.34
N SER A 338 3.42 9.45 11.51
CA SER A 338 3.70 8.85 12.82
C SER A 338 5.00 8.06 12.75
N MET A 339 5.79 8.12 13.81
CA MET A 339 7.08 7.45 13.91
C MET A 339 7.36 7.04 15.36
N GLY A 340 7.94 5.86 15.53
CA GLY A 340 8.35 5.34 16.84
C GLY A 340 7.19 5.16 17.82
N ILE A 341 7.41 5.60 19.06
CA ILE A 341 6.41 5.51 20.14
C ILE A 341 5.42 6.67 20.08
N THR A 342 4.17 6.43 20.47
CA THR A 342 3.11 7.46 20.51
C THR A 342 2.88 8.02 21.92
N GLU A 343 3.35 7.29 22.94
CA GLU A 343 3.30 7.70 24.35
C GLU A 343 4.68 7.58 24.99
N PRO A 344 5.02 8.43 25.98
CA PRO A 344 6.28 8.33 26.70
C PRO A 344 6.36 6.96 27.41
N ALA A 345 7.55 6.36 27.35
CA ALA A 345 7.82 5.06 27.94
C ALA A 345 8.80 5.12 29.12
N GLU A 346 9.53 6.23 29.27
CA GLU A 346 10.52 6.44 30.34
C GLU A 346 10.36 7.84 30.94
N ASP A 347 10.71 7.99 32.23
CA ASP A 347 10.60 9.26 32.95
C ASP A 347 11.45 10.40 32.35
N ARG A 348 12.50 10.05 31.60
CA ARG A 348 13.38 11.00 30.89
C ARG A 348 12.87 11.39 29.50
N ASP A 349 11.68 10.95 29.11
CA ASP A 349 11.08 11.32 27.83
C ASP A 349 10.55 12.75 27.90
N GLU A 350 11.15 13.64 27.13
CA GLU A 350 10.69 15.01 26.92
C GLU A 350 9.54 15.01 25.91
N ILE A 351 8.42 15.66 26.26
CA ILE A 351 7.26 15.79 25.36
C ILE A 351 7.16 17.22 24.86
N ILE A 352 7.11 17.40 23.53
CA ILE A 352 6.79 18.66 22.89
C ILE A 352 5.47 18.48 22.14
N GLN A 353 4.46 19.29 22.49
CA GLN A 353 3.11 19.10 21.93
C GLN A 353 2.48 20.43 21.53
N PHE A 354 1.79 20.40 20.39
CA PHE A 354 0.93 21.47 19.91
C PHE A 354 -0.40 20.93 19.43
N THR A 355 -1.48 21.61 19.75
CA THR A 355 -2.84 21.15 19.43
C THR A 355 -3.72 22.32 18.98
N GLU A 356 -4.31 22.21 17.78
CA GLU A 356 -5.31 23.15 17.27
C GLU A 356 -6.51 22.33 16.71
N PRO A 357 -7.42 21.84 17.59
CA PRO A 357 -8.44 20.87 17.24
C PRO A 357 -9.41 21.36 16.17
N LYS A 358 -9.76 22.66 16.16
CA LYS A 358 -10.68 23.23 15.17
C LYS A 358 -10.14 23.18 13.75
N LYS A 359 -8.81 23.19 13.59
CA LYS A 359 -8.15 23.03 12.28
C LYS A 359 -7.72 21.58 12.00
N GLY A 360 -7.97 20.67 12.93
CA GLY A 360 -7.53 19.28 12.81
C GLY A 360 -6.01 19.11 12.91
N THR A 361 -5.29 20.09 13.52
CA THR A 361 -3.84 20.04 13.65
C THR A 361 -3.45 19.52 15.01
N TYR A 362 -2.59 18.49 15.01
CA TYR A 362 -1.97 17.92 16.20
C TYR A 362 -0.53 17.54 15.91
N LYS A 363 0.39 17.97 16.77
CA LYS A 363 1.81 17.65 16.70
C LYS A 363 2.29 17.22 18.08
N LYS A 364 2.93 16.07 18.17
CA LYS A 364 3.57 15.57 19.39
C LYS A 364 4.91 14.95 19.03
N LEU A 365 5.96 15.33 19.73
CA LEU A 365 7.28 14.74 19.61
C LEU A 365 7.68 14.19 20.98
N ILE A 366 8.31 13.04 20.99
CA ILE A 366 8.87 12.39 22.18
C ILE A 366 10.36 12.30 21.97
N VAL A 367 11.11 12.99 22.81
CA VAL A 367 12.57 13.10 22.72
C VAL A 367 13.20 12.43 23.93
N ARG A 368 14.21 11.62 23.69
CA ARG A 368 15.00 10.93 24.70
C ARG A 368 16.47 11.18 24.45
N ASP A 369 17.18 11.70 25.45
CA ASP A 369 18.62 12.01 25.35
C ASP A 369 18.95 12.84 24.11
N GLY A 370 18.12 13.85 23.80
CA GLY A 370 18.29 14.73 22.65
C GLY A 370 18.00 14.09 21.27
N ARG A 371 17.39 12.88 21.23
CA ARG A 371 17.06 12.14 20.01
C ARG A 371 15.56 11.87 19.90
N LEU A 372 15.03 11.88 18.68
CA LEU A 372 13.63 11.58 18.44
C LEU A 372 13.38 10.07 18.62
N VAL A 373 12.54 9.69 19.59
CA VAL A 373 12.10 8.30 19.82
C VAL A 373 10.66 8.06 19.40
N GLY A 374 9.87 9.13 19.25
CA GLY A 374 8.49 9.05 18.81
C GLY A 374 7.96 10.38 18.29
N GLY A 375 6.94 10.32 17.45
CA GLY A 375 6.29 11.53 16.96
C GLY A 375 5.00 11.27 16.22
N ILE A 376 4.09 12.22 16.37
CA ILE A 376 2.79 12.29 15.67
C ILE A 376 2.69 13.69 15.07
N LEU A 377 2.43 13.78 13.78
CA LEU A 377 2.08 15.02 13.07
C LEU A 377 0.76 14.76 12.34
N MET A 378 -0.23 15.59 12.57
CA MET A 378 -1.54 15.50 11.92
C MET A 378 -2.02 16.88 11.47
N GLY A 379 -2.61 16.95 10.28
CA GLY A 379 -3.06 18.17 9.61
C GLY A 379 -1.92 18.91 8.93
N ASP A 380 -0.96 19.43 9.67
CA ASP A 380 0.29 20.00 9.13
C ASP A 380 1.45 19.03 9.34
N ILE A 381 1.90 18.40 8.26
CA ILE A 381 3.02 17.46 8.23
C ILE A 381 4.26 18.01 7.52
N SER A 382 4.38 19.32 7.38
CA SER A 382 5.50 19.99 6.68
C SER A 382 6.88 19.56 7.21
N LYS A 383 7.00 19.31 8.51
CA LYS A 383 8.24 18.83 9.15
C LYS A 383 8.44 17.31 9.12
N ALA A 384 7.49 16.53 8.59
CA ALA A 384 7.56 15.08 8.68
C ALA A 384 8.81 14.47 8.02
N ALA A 385 9.22 14.96 6.86
CA ALA A 385 10.40 14.45 6.15
C ALA A 385 11.68 14.61 6.98
N TYR A 386 11.88 15.79 7.57
CA TYR A 386 13.02 16.08 8.44
C TYR A 386 12.99 15.20 9.70
N LEU A 387 11.85 15.14 10.39
CA LEU A 387 11.72 14.38 11.63
C LEU A 387 11.88 12.87 11.40
N MET A 388 11.34 12.34 10.31
CA MET A 388 11.54 10.93 9.93
C MET A 388 13.02 10.63 9.69
N GLN A 389 13.75 11.54 9.03
CA GLN A 389 15.17 11.36 8.82
C GLN A 389 15.97 11.42 10.13
N CYS A 390 15.64 12.35 11.05
CA CYS A 390 16.24 12.38 12.37
C CYS A 390 15.97 11.08 13.15
N PHE A 391 14.73 10.57 13.06
CA PHE A 391 14.33 9.31 13.67
C PHE A 391 15.10 8.12 13.10
N ASP A 392 15.19 7.99 11.78
CA ASP A 392 15.85 6.86 11.12
C ASP A 392 17.35 6.80 11.43
N ARG A 393 18.00 7.97 11.48
CA ARG A 393 19.44 8.09 11.68
C ARG A 393 19.88 8.19 13.14
N ASP A 394 18.96 8.21 14.09
CA ASP A 394 19.26 8.57 15.48
C ASP A 394 20.03 9.90 15.58
N ALA A 395 19.68 10.87 14.73
CA ALA A 395 20.38 12.15 14.71
C ALA A 395 20.05 12.98 15.96
N PRO A 396 21.03 13.72 16.52
CA PRO A 396 20.74 14.66 17.59
C PRO A 396 19.81 15.77 17.08
N LEU A 397 18.85 16.15 17.92
CA LEU A 397 17.92 17.23 17.61
C LEU A 397 18.48 18.59 18.07
N PRO A 398 18.12 19.70 17.40
CA PRO A 398 18.49 21.03 17.84
C PRO A 398 17.87 21.34 19.20
N ASP A 399 18.57 22.15 20.03
CA ASP A 399 18.07 22.55 21.36
C ASP A 399 16.80 23.39 21.29
N GLU A 400 16.63 24.19 20.22
CA GLU A 400 15.42 24.95 19.94
C GLU A 400 14.28 24.03 19.43
N ARG A 401 13.58 23.38 20.36
CA ARG A 401 12.56 22.35 20.07
C ARG A 401 11.37 22.86 19.25
N LEU A 402 11.02 24.16 19.39
CA LEU A 402 9.90 24.73 18.63
C LEU A 402 10.17 24.78 17.11
N SER A 403 11.44 24.87 16.71
CA SER A 403 11.83 24.80 15.30
C SER A 403 11.52 23.46 14.64
N LEU A 404 11.37 22.38 15.44
CA LEU A 404 10.96 21.07 14.98
C LEU A 404 9.47 21.00 14.59
N MET A 405 8.66 21.92 15.12
CA MET A 405 7.21 21.96 14.88
C MET A 405 6.79 23.07 13.92
N PHE A 406 7.52 24.19 13.90
CA PHE A 406 7.16 25.40 13.17
C PHE A 406 8.37 26.00 12.46
N ASP A 407 8.12 26.79 11.41
CA ASP A 407 9.13 27.63 10.78
C ASP A 407 9.22 28.95 11.55
N ILE A 408 10.00 28.97 12.62
CA ILE A 408 10.19 30.14 13.47
C ILE A 408 11.52 30.83 13.12
N GLY A 409 11.48 31.87 12.31
CA GLY A 409 12.54 32.90 12.22
C GLY A 409 13.92 32.49 11.69
N THR A 410 14.25 31.25 11.62
CA THR A 410 15.43 30.70 10.93
C THR A 410 14.99 30.03 9.63
N PRO A 411 15.76 30.15 8.53
CA PRO A 411 15.51 29.29 7.37
C PRO A 411 15.43 27.86 7.90
N SER A 412 14.27 27.22 7.71
CA SER A 412 14.12 25.81 8.08
C SER A 412 15.36 25.09 7.61
N GLN A 413 15.96 24.25 8.46
CA GLN A 413 16.91 23.24 8.00
C GLN A 413 16.14 22.28 7.08
N LYS A 414 15.76 22.79 5.91
CA LYS A 414 15.40 21.93 4.81
C LYS A 414 16.66 21.15 4.54
N ILE A 415 16.60 19.84 4.74
CA ILE A 415 17.64 18.98 4.18
C ILE A 415 17.66 19.34 2.71
N THR A 416 18.74 19.97 2.31
CA THR A 416 18.91 20.33 0.92
C THR A 416 18.98 19.02 0.12
N ILE A 417 18.46 19.03 -1.08
CA ILE A 417 18.39 17.82 -1.91
C ILE A 417 19.76 17.17 -2.09
N ASP A 418 20.82 17.98 -2.11
CA ASP A 418 22.23 17.51 -2.18
C ASP A 418 22.64 16.72 -0.93
N GLU A 419 22.19 17.08 0.26
CA GLU A 419 22.48 16.37 1.51
C GLU A 419 21.72 15.04 1.65
N MET A 420 20.69 14.82 0.84
CA MET A 420 19.94 13.55 0.83
C MET A 420 20.83 12.41 0.32
N PRO A 421 21.03 11.31 1.08
CA PRO A 421 21.79 10.17 0.62
C PRO A 421 21.18 9.54 -0.63
N ALA A 422 22.03 9.00 -1.51
CA ALA A 422 21.59 8.33 -2.73
C ALA A 422 20.61 7.16 -2.46
N GLY A 423 20.82 6.43 -1.38
CA GLY A 423 19.97 5.32 -0.95
C GLY A 423 18.70 5.73 -0.21
N MET A 424 18.48 7.03 0.05
CA MET A 424 17.28 7.50 0.74
C MET A 424 16.03 7.17 -0.05
N GLN A 425 15.05 6.61 0.63
CA GLN A 425 13.75 6.28 0.04
C GLN A 425 12.89 7.53 -0.10
N VAL A 426 12.57 7.87 -1.35
CA VAL A 426 11.72 9.03 -1.71
C VAL A 426 10.26 8.61 -1.77
N CYS A 427 9.97 7.47 -2.36
CA CYS A 427 8.63 6.90 -2.46
C CYS A 427 8.52 5.61 -1.65
N ASN A 428 7.88 5.65 -0.48
CA ASN A 428 7.75 4.48 0.38
C ASN A 428 6.84 3.40 -0.20
N CYS A 429 5.71 3.78 -0.81
CA CYS A 429 4.73 2.83 -1.32
C CYS A 429 5.20 2.06 -2.57
N ASN A 430 6.12 2.63 -3.36
CA ASN A 430 6.71 1.98 -4.53
C ASN A 430 8.21 1.68 -4.38
N GLY A 431 8.80 1.92 -3.21
CA GLY A 431 10.20 1.58 -2.92
C GLY A 431 11.22 2.32 -3.78
N VAL A 432 10.95 3.58 -4.16
CA VAL A 432 11.84 4.33 -5.05
C VAL A 432 12.80 5.20 -4.26
N THR A 433 14.11 5.03 -4.51
CA THR A 433 15.17 5.80 -3.87
C THR A 433 15.55 7.05 -4.67
N LYS A 434 16.30 7.99 -4.03
CA LYS A 434 16.90 9.13 -4.71
C LYS A 434 17.79 8.69 -5.89
N SER A 435 18.59 7.64 -5.71
CA SER A 435 19.46 7.11 -6.76
C SER A 435 18.67 6.57 -7.96
N ALA A 436 17.52 5.94 -7.74
CA ALA A 436 16.67 5.46 -8.82
C ALA A 436 16.09 6.63 -9.65
N ILE A 437 15.67 7.71 -8.98
CA ILE A 437 15.23 8.95 -9.65
C ILE A 437 16.39 9.58 -10.43
N ALA A 438 17.57 9.68 -9.82
CA ALA A 438 18.76 10.24 -10.47
C ALA A 438 19.17 9.43 -11.71
N ALA A 439 19.18 8.11 -11.65
CA ALA A 439 19.44 7.25 -12.79
C ALA A 439 18.43 7.44 -13.91
N CYS A 440 17.14 7.62 -13.56
CA CYS A 440 16.07 7.88 -14.51
C CYS A 440 16.27 9.23 -15.23
N VAL A 441 16.62 10.29 -14.50
CA VAL A 441 16.94 11.60 -15.09
C VAL A 441 18.17 11.50 -15.99
N SER A 442 19.24 10.81 -15.55
CA SER A 442 20.46 10.59 -16.33
C SER A 442 20.20 9.78 -17.61
N SER A 443 19.16 8.95 -17.67
CA SER A 443 18.75 8.23 -18.87
C SER A 443 17.96 9.10 -19.89
N GLY A 444 17.84 10.42 -19.63
CA GLY A 444 17.21 11.38 -20.53
C GLY A 444 15.76 11.74 -20.20
N LYS A 445 15.20 11.26 -19.09
CA LYS A 445 13.83 11.64 -18.67
C LYS A 445 13.88 12.89 -17.80
N ARG A 446 13.60 14.05 -18.41
CA ARG A 446 13.79 15.37 -17.79
C ARG A 446 12.50 16.05 -17.31
N SER A 447 11.33 15.44 -17.49
CA SER A 447 10.08 15.95 -16.91
C SER A 447 9.69 15.16 -15.66
N THR A 448 9.08 15.85 -14.69
CA THR A 448 8.60 15.21 -13.44
C THR A 448 7.65 14.05 -13.74
N LYS A 449 6.74 14.20 -14.70
CA LYS A 449 5.81 13.15 -15.10
C LYS A 449 6.53 11.96 -15.72
N ALA A 450 7.46 12.17 -16.65
CA ALA A 450 8.22 11.09 -17.27
C ALA A 450 9.03 10.28 -16.24
N VAL A 451 9.59 10.95 -15.22
CA VAL A 451 10.29 10.30 -14.12
C VAL A 451 9.31 9.52 -13.23
N MET A 452 8.15 10.10 -12.90
CA MET A 452 7.10 9.41 -12.14
C MET A 452 6.58 8.17 -12.90
N ASP A 453 6.42 8.28 -14.22
CA ASP A 453 5.97 7.18 -15.06
C ASP A 453 6.99 6.03 -15.10
N ALA A 454 8.26 6.35 -15.26
CA ALA A 454 9.33 5.36 -15.35
C ALA A 454 9.68 4.72 -14.00
N THR A 455 9.67 5.50 -12.91
CA THR A 455 10.07 5.02 -11.58
C THR A 455 8.89 4.59 -10.71
N ARG A 456 7.66 4.92 -11.09
CA ARG A 456 6.43 4.81 -10.29
C ARG A 456 6.41 5.68 -9.04
N ALA A 457 7.42 6.53 -8.79
CA ALA A 457 7.40 7.49 -7.70
C ALA A 457 6.21 8.44 -7.85
N GLY A 458 5.47 8.69 -6.77
CA GLY A 458 4.28 9.57 -6.80
C GLY A 458 3.01 8.96 -7.38
N LYS A 459 3.07 7.74 -7.94
CA LYS A 459 1.89 7.06 -8.55
C LYS A 459 1.09 6.18 -7.57
N GLY A 460 1.55 6.00 -6.34
CA GLY A 460 0.80 5.34 -5.28
C GLY A 460 -0.01 6.34 -4.45
N CYS A 461 0.26 6.42 -3.14
CA CYS A 461 -0.43 7.32 -2.20
C CYS A 461 -0.27 8.82 -2.52
N GLY A 462 0.65 9.18 -3.42
CA GLY A 462 0.88 10.56 -3.87
C GLY A 462 1.68 11.45 -2.91
N SER A 463 1.98 10.99 -1.70
CA SER A 463 2.64 11.81 -0.65
C SER A 463 4.03 12.32 -1.02
N CYS A 464 4.71 11.68 -1.98
CA CYS A 464 6.06 12.06 -2.41
C CYS A 464 6.08 12.92 -3.69
N LYS A 465 4.94 13.28 -4.30
CA LYS A 465 4.90 14.00 -5.58
C LYS A 465 5.70 15.30 -5.56
N THR A 466 5.53 16.12 -4.52
CA THR A 466 6.24 17.39 -4.36
C THR A 466 7.76 17.16 -4.29
N LEU A 467 8.21 16.23 -3.45
CA LEU A 467 9.62 15.91 -3.31
C LEU A 467 10.23 15.34 -4.60
N VAL A 468 9.48 14.53 -5.36
CA VAL A 468 9.92 14.04 -6.67
C VAL A 468 10.09 15.19 -7.64
N GLY A 469 9.16 16.17 -7.66
CA GLY A 469 9.28 17.38 -8.49
C GLY A 469 10.54 18.17 -8.16
N GLU A 470 10.76 18.48 -6.89
CA GLU A 470 11.95 19.18 -6.40
C GLU A 470 13.25 18.44 -6.73
N LEU A 471 13.26 17.11 -6.61
CA LEU A 471 14.41 16.28 -6.99
C LEU A 471 14.71 16.33 -8.49
N VAL A 472 13.69 16.25 -9.33
CA VAL A 472 13.84 16.35 -10.79
C VAL A 472 14.36 17.72 -11.18
N GLU A 473 13.80 18.78 -10.61
CA GLU A 473 14.26 20.17 -10.83
C GLU A 473 15.73 20.34 -10.46
N TRP A 474 16.13 19.87 -9.29
CA TRP A 474 17.52 19.92 -8.83
C TRP A 474 18.47 19.10 -9.74
N LEU A 475 18.09 17.86 -10.11
CA LEU A 475 18.88 17.00 -10.99
C LEU A 475 19.02 17.55 -12.42
N CYS A 476 18.02 18.31 -12.89
CA CYS A 476 18.04 18.96 -14.19
C CYS A 476 18.72 20.33 -14.19
N GLY A 477 19.22 20.81 -13.02
CA GLY A 477 19.85 22.13 -12.89
C GLY A 477 18.85 23.30 -13.06
N GLY A 478 17.58 23.09 -12.73
CA GLY A 478 16.49 24.06 -12.89
C GLY A 478 15.78 24.01 -14.27
N GLU A 479 16.34 23.31 -15.24
CA GLU A 479 15.77 23.15 -16.60
C GLU A 479 14.92 21.88 -16.68
N VAL A 480 13.71 21.91 -16.13
CA VAL A 480 12.75 20.81 -16.22
C VAL A 480 11.99 20.90 -17.53
N GLU A 481 11.97 19.82 -18.31
CA GLU A 481 11.16 19.77 -19.52
C GLU A 481 9.67 19.71 -19.16
N GLU A 482 8.87 20.57 -19.79
CA GLU A 482 7.43 20.51 -19.63
C GLU A 482 6.89 19.24 -20.31
N ASP A 483 6.13 18.44 -19.58
CA ASP A 483 5.51 17.25 -20.18
C ASP A 483 4.44 17.69 -21.19
N PRO A 484 4.57 17.35 -22.47
CA PRO A 484 3.59 17.73 -23.49
C PRO A 484 2.15 17.31 -23.14
N SER A 485 2.00 16.25 -22.34
CA SER A 485 0.67 15.74 -21.95
C SER A 485 -0.12 16.68 -21.04
N VAL A 486 0.52 17.68 -20.42
CA VAL A 486 -0.15 18.75 -19.67
C VAL A 486 -1.10 19.54 -20.58
N HIS A 487 -0.80 19.59 -21.87
CA HIS A 487 -1.59 20.30 -22.86
C HIS A 487 -2.60 19.40 -23.60
N TYR A 488 -2.60 18.10 -23.36
CA TYR A 488 -3.55 17.18 -24.00
C TYR A 488 -4.95 17.43 -23.44
N TYR A 489 -5.95 17.41 -24.32
CA TYR A 489 -7.34 17.59 -23.90
C TYR A 489 -7.84 16.42 -23.02
N VAL A 490 -7.39 15.22 -23.35
CA VAL A 490 -7.58 14.00 -22.56
C VAL A 490 -6.26 13.22 -22.50
N PRO A 491 -5.96 12.53 -21.41
CA PRO A 491 -4.65 11.93 -21.16
C PRO A 491 -4.15 10.97 -22.22
N THR A 492 -5.04 10.17 -22.81
CA THR A 492 -4.70 9.09 -23.77
C THR A 492 -4.54 9.56 -25.21
N ILE A 493 -4.93 10.79 -25.54
CA ILE A 493 -4.85 11.30 -26.90
C ILE A 493 -3.87 12.48 -26.94
N PRO A 494 -2.70 12.34 -27.60
CA PRO A 494 -1.64 13.35 -27.61
C PRO A 494 -1.97 14.58 -28.46
N LEU A 495 -3.16 15.16 -28.27
CA LEU A 495 -3.66 16.32 -28.99
C LEU A 495 -4.23 17.35 -28.03
N ARG A 496 -3.94 18.63 -28.30
CA ARG A 496 -4.62 19.76 -27.65
C ARG A 496 -6.07 19.84 -28.10
N LYS A 497 -6.95 20.47 -27.31
CA LYS A 497 -8.37 20.57 -27.62
C LYS A 497 -8.69 21.05 -29.04
N PRO A 498 -8.02 22.10 -29.58
CA PRO A 498 -8.28 22.56 -30.96
C PRO A 498 -7.90 21.49 -32.01
N ASP A 499 -6.75 20.85 -31.85
CA ASP A 499 -6.23 19.84 -32.77
C ASP A 499 -7.07 18.57 -32.74
N LEU A 500 -7.51 18.16 -31.54
CA LEU A 500 -8.43 17.06 -31.36
C LEU A 500 -9.79 17.34 -31.99
N ALA A 501 -10.32 18.54 -31.81
CA ALA A 501 -11.57 18.94 -32.45
C ALA A 501 -11.47 18.94 -33.98
N LYS A 502 -10.33 19.36 -34.52
CA LYS A 502 -10.02 19.30 -35.95
C LYS A 502 -9.96 17.87 -36.44
N ALA A 503 -9.18 17.01 -35.80
CA ALA A 503 -9.05 15.59 -36.15
C ALA A 503 -10.39 14.83 -36.10
N ILE A 504 -11.23 15.12 -35.09
CA ILE A 504 -12.57 14.55 -34.99
C ILE A 504 -13.45 14.93 -36.19
N ARG A 505 -13.42 16.20 -36.63
CA ARG A 505 -14.19 16.67 -37.78
C ARG A 505 -13.67 16.07 -39.09
N GLU A 506 -12.35 16.11 -39.31
CA GLU A 506 -11.71 15.60 -40.56
C GLU A 506 -11.96 14.11 -40.76
N GLN A 507 -11.96 13.32 -39.67
CA GLN A 507 -12.21 11.89 -39.70
C GLN A 507 -13.67 11.51 -39.48
N ASN A 508 -14.58 12.49 -39.32
CA ASN A 508 -16.01 12.30 -39.10
C ASN A 508 -16.34 11.37 -37.93
N LEU A 509 -15.58 11.49 -36.80
CA LEU A 509 -15.73 10.63 -35.62
C LEU A 509 -16.93 11.11 -34.79
N LYS A 510 -17.98 10.27 -34.66
CA LYS A 510 -19.24 10.63 -34.01
C LYS A 510 -19.50 9.95 -32.67
N SER A 511 -18.59 9.09 -32.19
CA SER A 511 -18.72 8.42 -30.92
C SER A 511 -17.39 8.42 -30.17
N VAL A 512 -17.45 8.33 -28.83
CA VAL A 512 -16.29 8.27 -27.96
C VAL A 512 -15.40 7.09 -28.33
N SER A 513 -15.96 5.90 -28.55
CA SER A 513 -15.20 4.71 -28.94
C SER A 513 -14.54 4.87 -30.34
N ALA A 514 -15.19 5.57 -31.28
CA ALA A 514 -14.56 5.87 -32.59
C ALA A 514 -13.35 6.79 -32.43
N VAL A 515 -13.42 7.78 -31.52
CA VAL A 515 -12.29 8.68 -31.20
C VAL A 515 -11.14 7.89 -30.60
N PHE A 516 -11.37 7.03 -29.61
CA PHE A 516 -10.31 6.19 -29.04
C PHE A 516 -9.71 5.25 -30.08
N LYS A 517 -10.54 4.60 -30.90
CA LYS A 517 -10.07 3.70 -31.94
C LYS A 517 -9.16 4.40 -32.95
N ALA A 518 -9.53 5.61 -33.35
CA ALA A 518 -8.81 6.35 -34.40
C ALA A 518 -7.56 7.08 -33.86
N LEU A 519 -7.64 7.65 -32.68
CA LEU A 519 -6.64 8.60 -32.17
C LEU A 519 -5.84 8.12 -30.96
N ALA A 520 -6.26 7.01 -30.33
CA ALA A 520 -5.58 6.40 -29.19
C ALA A 520 -5.25 4.91 -29.41
N GLY A 521 -5.23 4.45 -30.65
CA GLY A 521 -4.95 3.05 -30.98
C GLY A 521 -5.95 2.04 -30.39
N GLY A 522 -7.16 2.51 -30.01
CA GLY A 522 -8.21 1.69 -29.39
C GLY A 522 -8.09 1.56 -27.86
N VAL A 523 -7.11 2.22 -27.26
CA VAL A 523 -6.97 2.24 -25.78
C VAL A 523 -7.99 3.22 -25.21
N GLU A 524 -9.03 2.72 -24.58
CA GLU A 524 -10.05 3.52 -23.89
C GLU A 524 -9.68 3.73 -22.42
N ASP A 525 -9.86 4.95 -21.93
CA ASP A 525 -9.79 5.25 -20.50
C ASP A 525 -11.09 5.88 -20.01
N ALA A 526 -11.52 5.49 -18.82
CA ALA A 526 -12.78 5.95 -18.24
C ALA A 526 -12.79 7.46 -17.92
N PRO A 527 -11.71 8.05 -17.36
CA PRO A 527 -11.64 9.48 -17.07
C PRO A 527 -11.79 10.39 -18.30
N SER A 528 -11.35 9.96 -19.48
CA SER A 528 -11.44 10.75 -20.71
C SER A 528 -12.82 10.73 -21.36
N LYS A 529 -13.66 9.73 -21.08
CA LYS A 529 -14.96 9.56 -21.73
C LYS A 529 -15.91 10.75 -21.56
N PRO A 530 -16.09 11.33 -20.38
CA PRO A 530 -16.98 12.50 -20.20
C PRO A 530 -16.52 13.74 -20.99
N ALA A 531 -15.20 14.00 -20.98
CA ALA A 531 -14.63 15.13 -21.69
C ALA A 531 -14.78 14.96 -23.21
N LEU A 532 -14.53 13.76 -23.75
CA LEU A 532 -14.74 13.45 -25.17
C LEU A 532 -16.21 13.51 -25.57
N ALA A 533 -17.11 12.99 -24.74
CA ALA A 533 -18.56 13.08 -24.98
C ALA A 533 -19.02 14.54 -25.06
N SER A 534 -18.60 15.39 -24.12
CA SER A 534 -18.88 16.82 -24.12
C SER A 534 -18.34 17.52 -25.38
N LEU A 535 -17.12 17.17 -25.79
CA LEU A 535 -16.52 17.73 -27.01
C LEU A 535 -17.31 17.32 -28.27
N LEU A 536 -17.70 16.03 -28.37
CA LEU A 536 -18.47 15.52 -29.49
C LEU A 536 -19.85 16.20 -29.58
N ILE A 537 -20.54 16.39 -28.47
CA ILE A 537 -21.79 17.15 -28.40
C ILE A 537 -21.56 18.57 -28.93
N THR A 538 -20.51 19.25 -28.47
CA THR A 538 -20.19 20.61 -28.93
C THR A 538 -19.86 20.68 -30.41
N LEU A 539 -19.28 19.63 -31.01
CA LEU A 539 -18.87 19.62 -32.42
C LEU A 539 -19.96 19.23 -33.37
N TRP A 540 -20.89 18.35 -32.95
CA TRP A 540 -21.88 17.73 -33.85
C TRP A 540 -23.33 18.12 -33.55
N HIS A 541 -23.65 18.60 -32.35
CA HIS A 541 -24.97 19.09 -31.97
C HIS A 541 -24.89 20.61 -31.79
N LYS A 542 -24.71 21.32 -32.90
CA LYS A 542 -25.02 22.75 -32.99
C LYS A 542 -26.50 22.83 -33.37
N ASP A 543 -27.33 23.03 -32.35
CA ASP A 543 -28.66 23.66 -32.26
C ASP A 543 -29.51 23.04 -31.16
#